data_8be09497a19898b5963fedaac12c5339
#
_entry.id   8be09497a19898b5963fedaac12c5339
#
_cell.length_a   1.000
_cell.length_b   1.000
_cell.length_c   1.000
_cell.angle_alpha   90.00
_cell.angle_beta   90.00
_cell.angle_gamma   90.00
#
_symmetry.space_group_name_H-M   'P 1'
#
loop_
_entity.id
_entity.type
_entity.pdbx_description
1 polymer ?
#
loop_
_entity_poly.entity_id
_entity_poly.type
_entity_poly.pdbx_seq_one_letter_code
_entity_poly.pdbx_strand_id
1 'polypeptide(L)'
;PDVIIETGVAHGGSLIFYAGLCKAMGSGRVIGIDIAIRPHNRRAIEAHELASWITLIEGDSSSREVVDRVKAHITEGATTLVLLDSNHSKAHVLKELEAYHGLVSPGSYIVATDGLMRDLHDVPRGAPDWEWNNPAAAAEEFARSHPEFVIEQPAWPFSESELTENVTHWPSAWLRRV
;
A
#
# COMPACT_ATOMS: atom_id res chain seq x y z
N PRO A 1 2.52 -13.15 -2.06
CA PRO A 1 1.68 -12.71 -3.19
C PRO A 1 2.43 -12.84 -4.51
N ASP A 2 1.67 -13.10 -5.60
CA ASP A 2 2.22 -13.09 -6.96
C ASP A 2 2.37 -11.68 -7.50
N VAL A 3 1.58 -10.74 -7.00
CA VAL A 3 1.64 -9.32 -7.36
C VAL A 3 1.56 -8.46 -6.11
N ILE A 4 2.52 -7.56 -5.95
CA ILE A 4 2.51 -6.50 -4.94
C ILE A 4 2.28 -5.18 -5.69
N ILE A 5 1.23 -4.45 -5.32
CA ILE A 5 0.90 -3.14 -5.88
C ILE A 5 1.18 -2.10 -4.81
N GLU A 6 1.94 -1.07 -5.14
CA GLU A 6 2.20 0.06 -4.24
C GLU A 6 1.87 1.37 -4.94
N THR A 7 1.01 2.18 -4.32
CA THR A 7 0.82 3.57 -4.72
C THR A 7 1.76 4.46 -3.92
N GLY A 8 2.46 5.37 -4.59
CA GLY A 8 3.55 6.16 -4.03
C GLY A 8 4.92 5.52 -4.22
N VAL A 9 5.64 5.90 -5.28
CA VAL A 9 6.99 5.39 -5.58
C VAL A 9 8.08 6.15 -4.83
N ALA A 10 7.91 7.46 -4.68
CA ALA A 10 8.89 8.36 -4.08
C ALA A 10 10.32 8.09 -4.60
N HIS A 11 11.20 7.54 -3.74
CA HIS A 11 12.59 7.19 -4.11
C HIS A 11 12.74 5.73 -4.59
N GLY A 12 11.72 4.91 -4.47
CA GLY A 12 11.68 3.52 -4.92
C GLY A 12 12.29 2.49 -3.96
N GLY A 13 12.62 2.89 -2.73
CA GLY A 13 13.23 2.00 -1.74
C GLY A 13 12.37 0.79 -1.39
N SER A 14 11.07 1.00 -1.16
CA SER A 14 10.09 -0.04 -0.90
C SER A 14 9.93 -1.01 -2.08
N LEU A 15 9.87 -0.48 -3.31
CA LEU A 15 9.79 -1.30 -4.52
C LEU A 15 10.98 -2.24 -4.64
N ILE A 16 12.20 -1.74 -4.38
CA ILE A 16 13.42 -2.56 -4.39
C ILE A 16 13.38 -3.61 -3.29
N PHE A 17 12.89 -3.26 -2.10
CA PHE A 17 12.73 -4.21 -0.99
C PHE A 17 11.76 -5.34 -1.36
N TYR A 18 10.56 -5.01 -1.85
CA TYR A 18 9.58 -6.03 -2.26
C TYR A 18 10.07 -6.87 -3.45
N ALA A 19 10.75 -6.26 -4.42
CA ALA A 19 11.36 -6.99 -5.53
C ALA A 19 12.45 -7.97 -5.04
N GLY A 20 13.20 -7.59 -3.99
CA GLY A 20 14.14 -8.48 -3.31
C GLY A 20 13.47 -9.69 -2.68
N LEU A 21 12.29 -9.49 -2.03
CA LEU A 21 11.49 -10.59 -1.50
C LEU A 21 10.96 -11.51 -2.62
N CYS A 22 10.42 -10.94 -3.70
CA CYS A 22 9.97 -11.72 -4.86
C CYS A 22 11.12 -12.56 -5.45
N LYS A 23 12.30 -11.97 -5.62
CA LYS A 23 13.51 -12.71 -6.09
C LYS A 23 13.88 -13.82 -5.13
N ALA A 24 13.87 -13.59 -3.83
CA ALA A 24 14.20 -14.59 -2.81
C ALA A 24 13.21 -15.77 -2.81
N MET A 25 11.93 -15.49 -3.05
CA MET A 25 10.87 -16.50 -3.18
C MET A 25 10.89 -17.21 -4.55
N GLY A 26 11.59 -16.66 -5.53
CA GLY A 26 11.65 -17.19 -6.89
C GLY A 26 10.40 -16.89 -7.74
N SER A 27 9.47 -16.09 -7.24
CA SER A 27 8.22 -15.72 -7.91
C SER A 27 7.71 -14.36 -7.47
N GLY A 28 6.75 -13.81 -8.21
CA GLY A 28 6.10 -12.54 -7.91
C GLY A 28 6.64 -11.37 -8.73
N ARG A 29 6.00 -10.23 -8.59
CA ARG A 29 6.38 -8.94 -9.18
C ARG A 29 5.85 -7.77 -8.37
N VAL A 30 6.42 -6.60 -8.57
CA VAL A 30 6.02 -5.35 -7.93
C VAL A 30 5.53 -4.37 -8.99
N ILE A 31 4.42 -3.70 -8.74
CA ILE A 31 3.88 -2.61 -9.57
C ILE A 31 3.89 -1.36 -8.70
N GLY A 32 4.72 -0.38 -9.06
CA GLY A 32 4.78 0.91 -8.39
C GLY A 32 4.05 1.98 -9.20
N ILE A 33 3.16 2.73 -8.55
CA ILE A 33 2.36 3.79 -9.15
C ILE A 33 2.70 5.12 -8.49
N ASP A 34 2.92 6.17 -9.25
CA ASP A 34 3.11 7.53 -8.72
C ASP A 34 2.57 8.55 -9.72
N ILE A 35 2.05 9.66 -9.18
CA ILE A 35 1.55 10.77 -10.02
C ILE A 35 2.66 11.34 -10.90
N ALA A 36 3.90 11.34 -10.42
CA ALA A 36 5.07 11.85 -11.13
C ALA A 36 6.36 11.17 -10.62
N ILE A 37 6.85 10.17 -11.32
CA ILE A 37 8.09 9.49 -10.98
C ILE A 37 9.27 10.38 -11.39
N ARG A 38 9.97 10.95 -10.42
CA ARG A 38 11.11 11.85 -10.68
C ARG A 38 12.14 11.16 -11.56
N PRO A 39 12.68 11.82 -12.62
CA PRO A 39 13.55 11.18 -13.62
C PRO A 39 14.80 10.50 -13.01
N HIS A 40 15.38 11.08 -11.95
CA HIS A 40 16.56 10.47 -11.31
C HIS A 40 16.19 9.21 -10.50
N ASN A 41 15.02 9.17 -9.85
CA ASN A 41 14.53 7.98 -9.15
C ASN A 41 14.17 6.87 -10.15
N ARG A 42 13.47 7.21 -11.24
CA ARG A 42 13.17 6.26 -12.33
C ARG A 42 14.45 5.62 -12.86
N ARG A 43 15.47 6.42 -13.21
CA ARG A 43 16.76 5.90 -13.69
C ARG A 43 17.45 5.00 -12.67
N ALA A 44 17.38 5.34 -11.38
CA ALA A 44 17.97 4.52 -10.32
C ALA A 44 17.28 3.16 -10.19
N ILE A 45 15.94 3.14 -10.24
CA ILE A 45 15.14 1.90 -10.19
C ILE A 45 15.40 1.05 -11.45
N GLU A 46 15.34 1.65 -12.64
CA GLU A 46 15.52 0.96 -13.92
C GLU A 46 16.95 0.41 -14.13
N ALA A 47 17.96 1.05 -13.51
CA ALA A 47 19.34 0.56 -13.52
C ALA A 47 19.65 -0.48 -12.43
N HIS A 48 18.73 -0.74 -11.51
CA HIS A 48 18.94 -1.68 -10.40
C HIS A 48 18.87 -3.13 -10.89
N GLU A 49 19.63 -4.04 -10.29
CA GLU A 49 19.63 -5.49 -10.63
C GLU A 49 18.25 -6.16 -10.48
N LEU A 50 17.35 -5.57 -9.69
CA LEU A 50 15.99 -6.05 -9.47
C LEU A 50 14.96 -5.38 -10.40
N ALA A 51 15.37 -4.55 -11.34
CA ALA A 51 14.46 -3.81 -12.22
C ALA A 51 13.49 -4.71 -13.00
N SER A 52 13.92 -5.93 -13.37
CA SER A 52 13.05 -6.89 -14.08
C SER A 52 11.86 -7.40 -13.26
N TRP A 53 11.88 -7.21 -11.94
CA TRP A 53 10.79 -7.55 -11.03
C TRP A 53 9.81 -6.40 -10.79
N ILE A 54 10.11 -5.20 -11.33
CA ILE A 54 9.39 -3.96 -11.04
C ILE A 54 8.76 -3.41 -12.33
N THR A 55 7.50 -3.05 -12.24
CA THR A 55 6.78 -2.28 -13.27
C THR A 55 6.46 -0.91 -12.71
N LEU A 56 6.82 0.16 -13.43
CA LEU A 56 6.52 1.54 -13.05
C LEU A 56 5.38 2.10 -13.89
N ILE A 57 4.35 2.61 -13.23
CA ILE A 57 3.20 3.25 -13.85
C ILE A 57 3.11 4.69 -13.34
N GLU A 58 3.18 5.67 -14.26
CA GLU A 58 3.01 7.08 -13.91
C GLU A 58 1.58 7.52 -14.20
N GLY A 59 0.97 8.21 -13.23
CA GLY A 59 -0.38 8.73 -13.29
C GLY A 59 -1.07 8.77 -11.91
N ASP A 60 -2.27 9.35 -11.88
CA ASP A 60 -3.11 9.38 -10.68
C ASP A 60 -3.57 7.96 -10.32
N SER A 61 -3.10 7.47 -9.17
CA SER A 61 -3.37 6.12 -8.66
C SER A 61 -4.86 5.82 -8.54
N SER A 62 -5.68 6.80 -8.21
CA SER A 62 -7.14 6.66 -8.08
C SER A 62 -7.90 6.72 -9.41
N SER A 63 -7.23 7.06 -10.51
CA SER A 63 -7.88 7.17 -11.82
C SER A 63 -8.17 5.80 -12.44
N ARG A 64 -9.33 5.68 -13.12
CA ARG A 64 -9.71 4.45 -13.81
C ARG A 64 -8.67 4.00 -14.85
N GLU A 65 -8.07 4.96 -15.57
CA GLU A 65 -7.04 4.66 -16.57
C GLU A 65 -5.84 3.93 -15.95
N VAL A 66 -5.32 4.45 -14.83
CA VAL A 66 -4.19 3.86 -14.12
C VAL A 66 -4.56 2.49 -13.55
N VAL A 67 -5.72 2.37 -12.93
CA VAL A 67 -6.21 1.08 -12.39
C VAL A 67 -6.36 0.03 -13.50
N ASP A 68 -6.87 0.40 -14.68
CA ASP A 68 -6.99 -0.51 -15.81
C ASP A 68 -5.61 -0.93 -16.35
N ARG A 69 -4.61 -0.04 -16.34
CA ARG A 69 -3.21 -0.38 -16.65
C ARG A 69 -2.63 -1.36 -15.64
N VAL A 70 -2.88 -1.15 -14.34
CA VAL A 70 -2.45 -2.08 -13.27
C VAL A 70 -3.07 -3.47 -13.50
N LYS A 71 -4.38 -3.54 -13.74
CA LYS A 71 -5.08 -4.80 -14.03
C LYS A 71 -4.47 -5.60 -15.17
N ALA A 72 -4.00 -4.93 -16.22
CA ALA A 72 -3.37 -5.58 -17.37
C ALA A 72 -2.07 -6.33 -17.03
N HIS A 73 -1.47 -6.05 -15.86
CA HIS A 73 -0.28 -6.74 -15.36
C HIS A 73 -0.60 -7.88 -14.37
N ILE A 74 -1.87 -8.08 -14.01
CA ILE A 74 -2.30 -9.13 -13.08
C ILE A 74 -2.80 -10.32 -13.89
N THR A 75 -2.14 -11.47 -13.72
CA THR A 75 -2.58 -12.73 -14.34
C THR A 75 -3.80 -13.26 -13.60
N GLU A 76 -4.71 -13.89 -14.32
CA GLU A 76 -5.88 -14.54 -13.72
C GLU A 76 -5.45 -15.56 -12.65
N GLY A 77 -6.07 -15.50 -11.47
CA GLY A 77 -5.76 -16.36 -10.33
C GLY A 77 -4.56 -15.94 -9.50
N ALA A 78 -3.83 -14.87 -9.88
CA ALA A 78 -2.71 -14.37 -9.11
C ALA A 78 -3.14 -13.81 -7.75
N THR A 79 -2.38 -14.12 -6.70
CA THR A 79 -2.56 -13.54 -5.37
C THR A 79 -2.01 -12.12 -5.33
N THR A 80 -2.86 -11.14 -5.02
CA THR A 80 -2.51 -9.72 -5.04
C THR A 80 -2.56 -9.11 -3.64
N LEU A 81 -1.49 -8.40 -3.28
CA LEU A 81 -1.37 -7.52 -2.12
C LEU A 81 -1.31 -6.07 -2.59
N VAL A 82 -2.02 -5.16 -1.92
CA VAL A 82 -2.03 -3.73 -2.25
C VAL A 82 -1.55 -2.91 -1.06
N LEU A 83 -0.68 -1.93 -1.32
CA LEU A 83 -0.13 -0.99 -0.35
C LEU A 83 -0.44 0.44 -0.84
N LEU A 84 -1.18 1.20 -0.03
CA LEU A 84 -1.57 2.58 -0.33
C LEU A 84 -0.66 3.53 0.44
N ASP A 85 0.36 4.06 -0.22
CA ASP A 85 1.42 4.89 0.35
C ASP A 85 1.67 6.17 -0.47
N SER A 86 0.61 6.74 -1.05
CA SER A 86 0.71 7.90 -1.94
C SER A 86 0.36 9.22 -1.22
N ASN A 87 -0.90 9.57 -1.19
CA ASN A 87 -1.42 10.76 -0.51
C ASN A 87 -2.25 10.33 0.71
N HIS A 88 -1.84 10.80 1.87
CA HIS A 88 -2.40 10.36 3.15
C HIS A 88 -3.66 11.11 3.59
N SER A 89 -4.28 11.92 2.73
CA SER A 89 -5.59 12.49 3.03
C SER A 89 -6.67 11.41 2.99
N LYS A 90 -7.59 11.45 3.96
CA LYS A 90 -8.71 10.51 4.05
C LYS A 90 -9.46 10.36 2.73
N ALA A 91 -9.74 11.50 2.07
CA ALA A 91 -10.48 11.51 0.81
C ALA A 91 -9.74 10.80 -0.33
N HIS A 92 -8.40 10.90 -0.41
CA HIS A 92 -7.62 10.23 -1.43
C HIS A 92 -7.49 8.74 -1.14
N VAL A 93 -7.18 8.37 0.11
CA VAL A 93 -7.08 6.96 0.51
C VAL A 93 -8.40 6.22 0.31
N LEU A 94 -9.55 6.84 0.60
CA LEU A 94 -10.86 6.26 0.27
C LEU A 94 -11.02 5.99 -1.22
N LYS A 95 -10.61 6.93 -2.10
CA LYS A 95 -10.66 6.70 -3.55
C LYS A 95 -9.77 5.54 -3.99
N GLU A 96 -8.58 5.42 -3.41
CA GLU A 96 -7.68 4.30 -3.70
C GLU A 96 -8.26 2.97 -3.18
N LEU A 97 -8.80 2.93 -1.96
CA LEU A 97 -9.49 1.76 -1.42
C LEU A 97 -10.61 1.30 -2.36
N GLU A 98 -11.48 2.22 -2.79
CA GLU A 98 -12.56 1.93 -3.75
C GLU A 98 -12.03 1.47 -5.13
N ALA A 99 -10.89 1.99 -5.58
CA ALA A 99 -10.32 1.65 -6.87
C ALA A 99 -9.62 0.27 -6.89
N TYR A 100 -9.00 -0.13 -5.77
CA TYR A 100 -8.13 -1.31 -5.70
C TYR A 100 -8.70 -2.49 -4.93
N HIS A 101 -9.74 -2.34 -4.09
CA HIS A 101 -10.27 -3.44 -3.27
C HIS A 101 -10.64 -4.68 -4.10
N GLY A 102 -11.19 -4.47 -5.30
CA GLY A 102 -11.55 -5.55 -6.20
C GLY A 102 -10.37 -6.37 -6.74
N LEU A 103 -9.13 -5.84 -6.64
CA LEU A 103 -7.91 -6.51 -7.08
C LEU A 103 -7.29 -7.38 -5.98
N VAL A 104 -7.62 -7.13 -4.71
CA VAL A 104 -7.10 -7.89 -3.58
C VAL A 104 -7.68 -9.29 -3.59
N SER A 105 -6.83 -10.31 -3.51
CA SER A 105 -7.28 -11.70 -3.47
C SER A 105 -7.89 -12.06 -2.11
N PRO A 106 -8.88 -12.99 -2.06
CA PRO A 106 -9.36 -13.53 -0.79
C PRO A 106 -8.19 -14.04 0.09
N GLY A 107 -8.19 -13.68 1.36
CA GLY A 107 -7.10 -13.97 2.30
C GLY A 107 -5.90 -13.02 2.23
N SER A 108 -5.82 -12.17 1.21
CA SER A 108 -4.79 -11.13 1.08
C SER A 108 -5.25 -9.80 1.67
N TYR A 109 -4.42 -8.76 1.54
CA TYR A 109 -4.61 -7.47 2.21
C TYR A 109 -4.59 -6.30 1.23
N ILE A 110 -5.34 -5.25 1.60
CA ILE A 110 -5.09 -3.87 1.19
C ILE A 110 -4.68 -3.07 2.43
N VAL A 111 -3.57 -2.33 2.35
CA VAL A 111 -2.93 -1.69 3.49
C VAL A 111 -2.94 -0.18 3.30
N ALA A 112 -3.59 0.55 4.20
CA ALA A 112 -3.58 2.01 4.23
C ALA A 112 -2.47 2.49 5.18
N THR A 113 -1.32 2.87 4.64
CA THR A 113 -0.14 3.22 5.44
C THR A 113 -0.30 4.53 6.21
N ASP A 114 0.61 4.82 7.14
CA ASP A 114 0.75 6.09 7.88
C ASP A 114 -0.48 6.55 8.70
N GLY A 115 -1.32 5.61 9.14
CA GLY A 115 -2.45 5.90 10.02
C GLY A 115 -2.07 6.57 11.35
N LEU A 116 -0.78 6.49 11.76
CA LEU A 116 -0.24 7.19 12.93
C LEU A 116 -0.40 8.72 12.86
N MET A 117 -0.64 9.29 11.67
CA MET A 117 -0.94 10.71 11.51
C MET A 117 -2.04 11.19 12.46
N ARG A 118 -3.05 10.32 12.75
CA ARG A 118 -4.11 10.60 13.72
C ARG A 118 -3.57 11.11 15.06
N ASP A 119 -2.52 10.49 15.54
CA ASP A 119 -1.94 10.75 16.87
C ASP A 119 -0.83 11.80 16.83
N LEU A 120 -0.54 12.35 15.64
CA LEU A 120 0.51 13.35 15.41
C LEU A 120 -0.02 14.71 14.95
N HIS A 121 -1.33 14.98 15.16
CA HIS A 121 -1.96 16.21 14.71
C HIS A 121 -1.50 17.47 15.47
N ASP A 122 -1.00 17.32 16.70
CA ASP A 122 -0.58 18.39 17.61
C ASP A 122 0.94 18.52 17.78
N VAL A 123 1.74 17.72 17.06
CA VAL A 123 3.21 17.80 17.13
C VAL A 123 3.78 18.81 16.12
N PRO A 124 5.06 19.27 16.32
CA PRO A 124 5.73 20.10 15.32
C PRO A 124 5.83 19.39 13.96
N ARG A 125 5.22 19.88 12.92
CA ARG A 125 4.99 19.30 11.59
C ARG A 125 3.68 18.51 11.44
N GLY A 126 2.90 18.32 12.49
CA GLY A 126 1.53 17.84 12.40
C GLY A 126 0.62 18.91 11.81
N ALA A 127 -0.56 18.50 11.36
CA ALA A 127 -1.63 19.41 10.96
C ALA A 127 -2.89 19.10 11.76
N PRO A 128 -3.63 20.12 12.25
CA PRO A 128 -4.79 19.89 13.11
C PRO A 128 -5.88 19.01 12.50
N ASP A 129 -6.00 19.00 11.19
CA ASP A 129 -6.96 18.17 10.48
C ASP A 129 -6.55 16.69 10.42
N TRP A 130 -5.30 16.32 10.72
CA TRP A 130 -4.87 14.93 10.79
C TRP A 130 -5.61 14.12 11.85
N GLU A 131 -6.20 14.75 12.85
CA GLU A 131 -7.07 14.07 13.82
C GLU A 131 -8.18 13.24 13.14
N TRP A 132 -8.74 13.74 12.04
CA TRP A 132 -9.82 13.09 11.27
C TRP A 132 -9.49 12.84 9.79
N ASN A 133 -8.54 13.59 9.23
CA ASN A 133 -8.13 13.52 7.83
C ASN A 133 -6.84 12.69 7.71
N ASN A 134 -6.97 11.37 7.82
CA ASN A 134 -5.84 10.47 7.88
C ASN A 134 -6.20 9.08 7.28
N PRO A 135 -5.21 8.24 6.95
CA PRO A 135 -5.45 6.91 6.37
C PRO A 135 -6.22 5.95 7.27
N ALA A 136 -6.01 5.97 8.59
CA ALA A 136 -6.73 5.09 9.51
C ALA A 136 -8.24 5.40 9.52
N ALA A 137 -8.62 6.70 9.47
CA ALA A 137 -10.01 7.11 9.36
C ALA A 137 -10.63 6.68 8.01
N ALA A 138 -9.84 6.64 6.93
CA ALA A 138 -10.29 6.12 5.64
C ALA A 138 -10.51 4.61 5.69
N ALA A 139 -9.56 3.85 6.24
CA ALA A 139 -9.67 2.40 6.39
C ALA A 139 -10.89 1.99 7.22
N GLU A 140 -11.12 2.67 8.35
CA GLU A 140 -12.27 2.42 9.22
C GLU A 140 -13.60 2.76 8.54
N GLU A 141 -13.66 3.82 7.74
CA GLU A 141 -14.87 4.17 6.99
C GLU A 141 -15.14 3.14 5.88
N PHE A 142 -14.13 2.77 5.13
CA PHE A 142 -14.22 1.76 4.07
C PHE A 142 -14.70 0.41 4.61
N ALA A 143 -14.11 -0.09 5.70
CA ALA A 143 -14.47 -1.38 6.29
C ALA A 143 -15.93 -1.43 6.77
N ARG A 144 -16.51 -0.30 7.17
CA ARG A 144 -17.94 -0.24 7.55
C ARG A 144 -18.89 -0.48 6.35
N SER A 145 -18.47 -0.13 5.15
CA SER A 145 -19.27 -0.28 3.93
C SER A 145 -18.92 -1.52 3.11
N HIS A 146 -17.81 -2.18 3.44
CA HIS A 146 -17.29 -3.35 2.73
C HIS A 146 -17.12 -4.54 3.69
N PRO A 147 -18.20 -5.31 3.98
CA PRO A 147 -18.16 -6.40 4.96
C PRO A 147 -17.23 -7.56 4.55
N GLU A 148 -16.81 -7.61 3.29
CA GLU A 148 -15.79 -8.54 2.79
C GLU A 148 -14.37 -8.15 3.18
N PHE A 149 -14.17 -7.01 3.88
CA PHE A 149 -12.89 -6.59 4.43
C PHE A 149 -12.95 -6.44 5.94
N VAL A 150 -11.98 -7.03 6.62
CA VAL A 150 -11.85 -6.96 8.08
C VAL A 150 -10.54 -6.26 8.42
N ILE A 151 -10.61 -5.21 9.25
CA ILE A 151 -9.40 -4.61 9.82
C ILE A 151 -8.86 -5.57 10.87
N GLU A 152 -7.64 -6.01 10.68
CA GLU A 152 -6.94 -6.87 11.63
C GLU A 152 -5.47 -6.47 11.78
N GLN A 153 -4.89 -6.83 12.92
CA GLN A 153 -3.46 -6.70 13.12
C GLN A 153 -2.80 -8.01 12.66
N PRO A 154 -1.85 -7.97 11.70
CA PRO A 154 -1.11 -9.16 11.29
C PRO A 154 -0.46 -9.86 12.48
N ALA A 155 -0.37 -11.19 12.41
CA ALA A 155 0.29 -11.99 13.44
C ALA A 155 1.74 -11.52 13.68
N TRP A 156 2.18 -11.59 14.91
CA TRP A 156 3.46 -11.07 15.38
C TRP A 156 4.36 -12.19 15.96
N PRO A 157 4.67 -13.22 15.16
CA PRO A 157 5.21 -14.49 15.66
C PRO A 157 6.67 -14.41 16.14
N PHE A 158 7.43 -13.39 15.75
CA PHE A 158 8.86 -13.27 16.07
C PHE A 158 9.15 -12.16 17.10
N SER A 159 8.15 -11.77 17.90
CA SER A 159 8.37 -10.80 18.97
C SER A 159 9.01 -11.48 20.19
N GLU A 160 10.17 -11.00 20.60
CA GLU A 160 10.84 -11.37 21.85
C GLU A 160 10.53 -10.38 22.99
N SER A 161 9.67 -9.38 22.73
CA SER A 161 9.32 -8.37 23.72
C SER A 161 8.16 -8.81 24.60
N GLU A 162 8.05 -8.21 25.79
CA GLU A 162 6.91 -8.36 26.69
C GLU A 162 5.69 -7.50 26.28
N LEU A 163 5.76 -6.82 25.14
CA LEU A 163 4.69 -5.98 24.64
C LEU A 163 3.48 -6.84 24.26
N THR A 164 2.31 -6.46 24.74
CA THR A 164 1.04 -7.09 24.42
C THR A 164 0.33 -6.44 23.23
N GLU A 165 0.80 -5.24 22.83
CA GLU A 165 0.28 -4.48 21.71
C GLU A 165 1.39 -4.20 20.72
N ASN A 166 1.07 -4.26 19.43
CA ASN A 166 2.02 -3.95 18.36
C ASN A 166 2.24 -2.44 18.27
N VAL A 167 3.50 -2.02 18.34
CA VAL A 167 3.91 -0.64 18.04
C VAL A 167 4.08 -0.51 16.54
N THR A 168 3.24 0.28 15.90
CA THR A 168 3.21 0.41 14.45
C THR A 168 3.00 1.87 14.03
N HIS A 169 3.58 2.25 12.89
CA HIS A 169 3.25 3.50 12.18
C HIS A 169 1.91 3.41 11.44
N TRP A 170 1.34 2.22 11.34
CA TRP A 170 0.17 1.92 10.53
C TRP A 170 -0.99 1.35 11.35
N PRO A 171 -1.51 2.08 12.35
CA PRO A 171 -2.68 1.65 13.09
C PRO A 171 -3.90 1.56 12.16
N SER A 172 -4.76 0.57 12.37
CA SER A 172 -5.96 0.28 11.56
C SER A 172 -5.70 0.08 10.05
N ALA A 173 -4.45 -0.19 9.65
CA ALA A 173 -4.03 -0.17 8.25
C ALA A 173 -4.37 -1.43 7.47
N TRP A 174 -4.38 -2.58 8.12
CA TRP A 174 -4.43 -3.87 7.47
C TRP A 174 -5.87 -4.35 7.29
N LEU A 175 -6.38 -4.23 6.07
CA LEU A 175 -7.72 -4.71 5.71
C LEU A 175 -7.56 -6.04 4.95
N ARG A 176 -7.87 -7.14 5.61
CA ARG A 176 -7.87 -8.47 4.99
C ARG A 176 -9.19 -8.73 4.26
N ARG A 177 -9.11 -9.19 3.02
CA ARG A 177 -10.27 -9.68 2.29
C ARG A 177 -10.66 -11.08 2.78
N VAL A 178 -11.89 -11.24 3.30
CA VAL A 178 -12.45 -12.51 3.78
C VAL A 178 -13.26 -13.22 2.72
#